data_d72dbab8377cfa8c7af37e54f7615827
#
_entry.id   d72dbab8377cfa8c7af37e54f7615827
#
_cell.length_a   1.000
_cell.length_b   1.000
_cell.length_c   1.000
_cell.angle_alpha   90.00
_cell.angle_beta   90.00
_cell.angle_gamma   90.00
#
_symmetry.space_group_name_H-M   'P 1'
#
loop_
_entity.id
_entity.type
_entity.pdbx_description
1 polymer ?
#
loop_
_entity_poly.entity_id
_entity_poly.type
_entity_poly.pdbx_seq_one_letter_code
_entity_poly.pdbx_strand_id
1 'polypeptide(L)'
;MPEGHSIHRIARQLNDVFTGESVRVSSPQGRYTDGAALLDGASILNAYAHGKHLFVPFNNELTLNVHLGIYGNWSFGGDETFTGASSIGAPRKIGEKEYTAGEAEEYTGPPAPKGTTRCRIVSEHGWADLVGPTICRTLNPDEVAQVRAKLGPDPLNTDANPERFYAAARKSSRPIGVILMDQAAISGVGNIFRAESLYRQEIDPLRPGKTLTDDELSRLWEDNKHLLTIGVRVGRIITTEQKDRPGIHETEAWPEHANYVYQHHGEPCPRCGTTIRMEE
;
A
#
# COMPACT_ATOMS: atom_id res chain seq x y z
N MET A 1 3.62 8.69 0.77
CA MET A 1 2.17 8.42 0.80
C MET A 1 1.96 6.94 0.61
N PRO A 2 1.12 6.26 1.41
CA PRO A 2 0.85 4.83 1.20
C PRO A 2 0.11 4.63 -0.13
N GLU A 3 0.65 3.73 -0.97
CA GLU A 3 0.00 3.25 -2.19
C GLU A 3 -0.16 1.73 -2.11
N GLY A 4 -0.65 1.06 -3.14
CA GLY A 4 -1.00 -0.36 -3.10
C GLY A 4 0.07 -1.27 -2.50
N HIS A 5 1.35 -1.05 -2.84
CA HIS A 5 2.48 -1.82 -2.31
C HIS A 5 2.54 -1.83 -0.77
N SER A 6 2.26 -0.68 -0.13
CA SER A 6 2.27 -0.58 1.34
C SER A 6 1.17 -1.44 1.95
N ILE A 7 -0.01 -1.50 1.33
CA ILE A 7 -1.16 -2.25 1.85
C ILE A 7 -0.93 -3.76 1.71
N HIS A 8 -0.38 -4.20 0.58
CA HIS A 8 0.03 -5.60 0.39
C HIS A 8 1.11 -6.02 1.39
N ARG A 9 2.05 -5.12 1.70
CA ARG A 9 3.07 -5.37 2.72
C ARG A 9 2.47 -5.49 4.13
N ILE A 10 1.51 -4.61 4.48
CA ILE A 10 0.78 -4.68 5.75
C ILE A 10 0.01 -6.00 5.84
N ALA A 11 -0.69 -6.41 4.77
CA ALA A 11 -1.43 -7.66 4.76
C ALA A 11 -0.52 -8.86 5.02
N ARG A 12 0.67 -8.91 4.37
CA ARG A 12 1.68 -9.94 4.63
C ARG A 12 2.14 -9.92 6.09
N GLN A 13 2.51 -8.75 6.60
CA GLN A 13 2.98 -8.60 7.97
C GLN A 13 1.93 -9.02 9.01
N LEU A 14 0.64 -8.67 8.79
CA LEU A 14 -0.44 -9.13 9.66
C LEU A 14 -0.61 -10.64 9.62
N ASN A 15 -0.41 -11.25 8.45
CA ASN A 15 -0.47 -12.70 8.33
C ASN A 15 0.68 -13.38 9.06
N ASP A 16 1.89 -12.85 8.92
CA ASP A 16 3.09 -13.41 9.58
C ASP A 16 2.97 -13.37 11.10
N VAL A 17 2.29 -12.35 11.66
CA VAL A 17 2.18 -12.14 13.11
C VAL A 17 0.91 -12.76 13.70
N PHE A 18 -0.23 -12.78 12.98
CA PHE A 18 -1.53 -13.03 13.60
C PHE A 18 -2.37 -14.13 12.95
N THR A 19 -1.99 -14.72 11.83
CA THR A 19 -2.83 -15.75 11.17
C THR A 19 -3.05 -16.95 12.09
N GLY A 20 -4.31 -17.27 12.35
CA GLY A 20 -4.71 -18.36 13.22
C GLY A 20 -4.78 -18.00 14.70
N GLU A 21 -4.21 -16.85 15.09
CA GLU A 21 -4.18 -16.38 16.47
C GLU A 21 -5.51 -15.78 16.89
N SER A 22 -5.94 -16.10 18.12
CA SER A 22 -6.99 -15.36 18.81
C SER A 22 -6.43 -14.04 19.31
N VAL A 23 -7.09 -12.94 18.97
CA VAL A 23 -6.55 -11.61 19.25
C VAL A 23 -7.48 -10.78 20.11
N ARG A 24 -6.90 -9.93 20.95
CA ARG A 24 -7.63 -8.83 21.57
C ARG A 24 -7.64 -7.65 20.62
N VAL A 25 -8.83 -7.09 20.36
CA VAL A 25 -9.00 -5.92 19.51
C VAL A 25 -9.59 -4.78 20.33
N SER A 26 -8.97 -3.62 20.27
CA SER A 26 -9.42 -2.44 21.01
C SER A 26 -9.27 -1.15 20.20
N SER A 27 -9.91 -0.08 20.69
CA SER A 27 -9.81 1.26 20.10
C SER A 27 -9.37 2.27 21.17
N PRO A 28 -8.08 2.41 21.45
CA PRO A 28 -7.58 3.34 22.47
C PRO A 28 -8.03 4.79 22.26
N GLN A 29 -8.16 5.23 20.99
CA GLN A 29 -8.69 6.55 20.65
C GLN A 29 -10.22 6.68 20.86
N GLY A 30 -10.96 5.58 20.96
CA GLY A 30 -12.41 5.56 21.13
C GLY A 30 -13.27 5.72 19.86
N ARG A 31 -12.66 5.99 18.69
CA ARG A 31 -13.43 6.22 17.44
C ARG A 31 -13.77 4.95 16.65
N TYR A 32 -13.41 3.79 17.17
CA TYR A 32 -13.68 2.48 16.55
C TYR A 32 -14.14 1.45 17.59
N THR A 33 -14.61 1.88 18.75
CA THR A 33 -14.92 1.02 19.90
C THR A 33 -15.93 -0.08 19.57
N ASP A 34 -17.05 0.26 18.93
CA ASP A 34 -18.09 -0.71 18.57
C ASP A 34 -17.59 -1.76 17.57
N GLY A 35 -16.84 -1.32 16.55
CA GLY A 35 -16.26 -2.23 15.58
C GLY A 35 -15.18 -3.13 16.17
N ALA A 36 -14.37 -2.60 17.08
CA ALA A 36 -13.35 -3.37 17.79
C ALA A 36 -13.97 -4.45 18.69
N ALA A 37 -15.05 -4.10 19.42
CA ALA A 37 -15.76 -5.04 20.28
C ALA A 37 -16.34 -6.26 19.53
N LEU A 38 -16.73 -6.07 18.26
CA LEU A 38 -17.23 -7.17 17.41
C LEU A 38 -16.12 -8.15 16.99
N LEU A 39 -14.87 -7.72 17.03
CA LEU A 39 -13.70 -8.52 16.61
C LEU A 39 -12.87 -9.05 17.80
N ASP A 40 -13.10 -8.50 18.99
CA ASP A 40 -12.35 -8.87 20.20
C ASP A 40 -12.56 -10.33 20.58
N GLY A 41 -11.47 -11.06 20.80
CA GLY A 41 -11.46 -12.50 21.09
C GLY A 41 -11.61 -13.42 19.87
N ALA A 42 -11.85 -12.88 18.67
CA ALA A 42 -11.91 -13.68 17.45
C ALA A 42 -10.50 -13.96 16.89
N SER A 43 -10.38 -14.96 16.01
CA SER A 43 -9.13 -15.30 15.35
C SER A 43 -9.03 -14.68 13.96
N ILE A 44 -7.86 -14.15 13.63
CA ILE A 44 -7.55 -13.64 12.29
C ILE A 44 -7.33 -14.83 11.36
N LEU A 45 -8.00 -14.79 10.19
CA LEU A 45 -7.84 -15.80 9.15
C LEU A 45 -6.66 -15.45 8.25
N ASN A 46 -6.90 -14.76 7.14
CA ASN A 46 -5.86 -14.40 6.18
C ASN A 46 -6.08 -12.97 5.66
N ALA A 47 -5.31 -12.03 6.15
CA ALA A 47 -5.36 -10.64 5.68
C ALA A 47 -4.95 -10.54 4.22
N TYR A 48 -5.64 -9.69 3.46
CA TYR A 48 -5.33 -9.43 2.06
C TYR A 48 -5.52 -7.96 1.71
N ALA A 49 -4.89 -7.54 0.63
CA ALA A 49 -5.05 -6.21 0.06
C ALA A 49 -5.82 -6.25 -1.26
N HIS A 50 -6.55 -5.18 -1.54
CA HIS A 50 -7.03 -4.87 -2.87
C HIS A 50 -6.88 -3.35 -3.10
N GLY A 51 -5.94 -3.00 -3.94
CA GLY A 51 -5.54 -1.61 -4.14
C GLY A 51 -5.03 -0.98 -2.85
N LYS A 52 -5.72 0.06 -2.40
CA LYS A 52 -5.37 0.78 -1.17
C LYS A 52 -6.24 0.38 0.02
N HIS A 53 -7.04 -0.68 -0.11
CA HIS A 53 -7.84 -1.26 0.94
C HIS A 53 -7.18 -2.52 1.52
N LEU A 54 -7.06 -2.54 2.83
CA LEU A 54 -6.71 -3.71 3.62
C LEU A 54 -8.00 -4.38 4.09
N PHE A 55 -8.06 -5.70 4.00
CA PHE A 55 -9.11 -6.54 4.52
C PHE A 55 -8.49 -7.59 5.45
N VAL A 56 -8.97 -7.64 6.69
CA VAL A 56 -8.54 -8.63 7.68
C VAL A 56 -9.78 -9.41 8.11
N PRO A 57 -10.04 -10.59 7.50
CA PRO A 57 -11.15 -11.45 7.87
C PRO A 57 -10.89 -12.15 9.21
N PHE A 58 -11.96 -12.32 9.99
CA PHE A 58 -11.98 -13.05 11.25
C PHE A 58 -12.88 -14.30 11.15
N ASN A 59 -12.68 -15.25 12.05
CA ASN A 59 -13.42 -16.51 12.08
C ASN A 59 -14.91 -16.36 12.45
N ASN A 60 -15.36 -15.18 12.84
CA ASN A 60 -16.74 -14.82 13.09
C ASN A 60 -17.45 -14.18 11.88
N GLU A 61 -16.93 -14.41 10.66
CA GLU A 61 -17.42 -13.89 9.38
C GLU A 61 -17.31 -12.37 9.20
N LEU A 62 -16.78 -11.64 10.19
CA LEU A 62 -16.56 -10.21 10.07
C LEU A 62 -15.18 -9.90 9.54
N THR A 63 -15.04 -8.73 8.92
CA THR A 63 -13.76 -8.27 8.32
C THR A 63 -13.45 -6.85 8.77
N LEU A 64 -12.28 -6.63 9.34
CA LEU A 64 -11.73 -5.28 9.52
C LEU A 64 -11.29 -4.75 8.15
N ASN A 65 -11.87 -3.62 7.74
CA ASN A 65 -11.49 -2.90 6.53
C ASN A 65 -10.82 -1.59 6.88
N VAL A 66 -9.61 -1.39 6.35
CA VAL A 66 -8.78 -0.20 6.57
C VAL A 66 -8.38 0.44 5.25
N HIS A 67 -8.44 1.77 5.20
CA HIS A 67 -7.78 2.59 4.18
C HIS A 67 -6.92 3.64 4.89
N LEU A 68 -5.61 3.62 4.63
CA LEU A 68 -4.67 4.47 5.35
C LEU A 68 -4.83 5.97 5.03
N GLY A 69 -5.25 6.29 3.80
CA GLY A 69 -5.22 7.68 3.33
C GLY A 69 -3.79 8.17 3.16
N ILE A 70 -3.57 9.45 3.48
CA ILE A 70 -2.27 10.10 3.28
C ILE A 70 -1.33 9.87 4.46
N TYR A 71 -1.85 9.83 5.69
CA TYR A 71 -1.06 9.86 6.93
C TYR A 71 -1.21 8.61 7.81
N GLY A 72 -2.03 7.66 7.38
CA GLY A 72 -2.24 6.43 8.15
C GLY A 72 -1.02 5.53 8.16
N ASN A 73 -0.75 4.91 9.30
CA ASN A 73 0.30 3.91 9.44
C ASN A 73 -0.08 2.81 10.43
N TRP A 74 0.52 1.65 10.26
CA TRP A 74 0.59 0.59 11.23
C TRP A 74 1.97 0.57 11.87
N SER A 75 2.02 0.36 13.19
CA SER A 75 3.25 0.00 13.93
C SER A 75 3.10 -1.41 14.44
N PHE A 76 4.20 -2.15 14.48
CA PHE A 76 4.24 -3.56 14.85
C PHE A 76 5.34 -3.84 15.84
N GLY A 77 5.19 -4.90 16.58
CA GLY A 77 6.22 -5.50 17.42
C GLY A 77 5.74 -6.81 18.00
N GLY A 78 6.64 -7.55 18.59
CA GLY A 78 6.37 -8.87 19.16
C GLY A 78 7.54 -9.41 19.94
N ASP A 79 7.46 -10.70 20.26
CA ASP A 79 8.51 -11.45 20.90
C ASP A 79 9.68 -11.78 19.95
N GLU A 80 10.57 -12.66 20.38
CA GLU A 80 11.76 -13.10 19.63
C GLU A 80 11.45 -13.75 18.27
N THR A 81 10.20 -14.17 18.05
CA THR A 81 9.77 -14.74 16.78
C THR A 81 9.35 -13.68 15.78
N PHE A 82 9.15 -12.43 16.22
CA PHE A 82 8.70 -11.33 15.37
C PHE A 82 9.72 -11.02 14.28
N THR A 83 9.25 -11.02 13.04
CA THR A 83 10.02 -10.61 11.86
C THR A 83 9.26 -9.55 11.08
N GLY A 84 10.00 -8.68 10.37
CA GLY A 84 9.44 -7.66 9.50
C GLY A 84 9.58 -6.23 10.01
N ALA A 85 8.81 -5.33 9.44
CA ALA A 85 8.94 -3.90 9.69
C ALA A 85 8.33 -3.49 11.02
N SER A 86 9.02 -2.62 11.77
CA SER A 86 8.47 -1.97 12.97
C SER A 86 7.34 -1.00 12.65
N SER A 87 7.24 -0.53 11.40
CA SER A 87 6.20 0.39 10.95
C SER A 87 6.01 0.32 9.43
N ILE A 88 4.76 0.40 8.95
CA ILE A 88 4.43 0.47 7.53
C ILE A 88 3.34 1.53 7.33
N GLY A 89 3.59 2.51 6.47
CA GLY A 89 2.63 3.59 6.17
C GLY A 89 3.28 4.94 5.96
N ALA A 90 2.65 6.02 6.42
CA ALA A 90 3.16 7.38 6.28
C ALA A 90 3.02 8.20 7.57
N PRO A 91 3.90 9.17 7.79
CA PRO A 91 5.18 9.31 7.09
C PRO A 91 6.12 8.15 7.46
N ARG A 92 6.99 7.76 6.53
CA ARG A 92 8.07 6.83 6.83
C ARG A 92 9.00 7.51 7.83
N LYS A 93 9.27 6.85 8.95
CA LYS A 93 10.09 7.41 10.02
C LYS A 93 11.56 7.05 9.81
N ILE A 94 12.44 8.01 10.07
CA ILE A 94 13.86 7.74 10.25
C ILE A 94 13.99 6.79 11.44
N GLY A 95 14.68 5.65 11.25
CA GLY A 95 14.83 4.64 12.29
C GLY A 95 13.76 3.54 12.30
N GLU A 96 12.94 3.43 11.23
CA GLU A 96 12.17 2.21 10.99
C GLU A 96 13.12 1.03 10.88
N LYS A 97 12.92 0.05 11.77
CA LYS A 97 13.72 -1.18 11.79
C LYS A 97 12.99 -2.25 11.00
N GLU A 98 13.75 -3.05 10.30
CA GLU A 98 13.33 -4.33 9.77
C GLU A 98 13.94 -5.38 10.70
N TYR A 99 13.12 -6.18 11.39
CA TYR A 99 13.58 -7.21 12.30
C TYR A 99 13.72 -8.54 11.54
N THR A 100 14.82 -9.24 11.81
CA THR A 100 15.02 -10.65 11.46
C THR A 100 14.82 -11.51 12.70
N ALA A 101 14.61 -12.81 12.51
CA ALA A 101 14.38 -13.73 13.63
C ALA A 101 15.52 -13.67 14.63
N GLY A 102 15.19 -13.52 15.92
CA GLY A 102 16.14 -13.42 17.02
C GLY A 102 16.71 -12.02 17.29
N GLU A 103 16.32 -11.00 16.52
CA GLU A 103 16.75 -9.60 16.76
C GLU A 103 15.74 -8.78 17.58
N ALA A 104 14.55 -9.35 17.88
CA ALA A 104 13.58 -8.66 18.73
C ALA A 104 14.13 -8.54 20.17
N GLU A 105 13.93 -7.36 20.75
CA GLU A 105 14.24 -7.12 22.16
C GLU A 105 13.35 -8.00 23.08
N GLU A 106 13.73 -8.19 24.35
CA GLU A 106 12.89 -8.93 25.30
C GLU A 106 11.46 -8.38 25.32
N TYR A 107 10.50 -9.21 24.89
CA TYR A 107 9.10 -8.84 24.79
C TYR A 107 8.39 -9.01 26.14
N THR A 108 8.09 -7.89 26.78
CA THR A 108 7.34 -7.84 28.04
C THR A 108 5.87 -7.49 27.86
N GLY A 109 5.38 -7.60 26.60
CA GLY A 109 4.03 -7.22 26.20
C GLY A 109 4.01 -5.94 25.34
N PRO A 110 2.82 -5.59 24.78
CA PRO A 110 2.70 -4.41 23.94
C PRO A 110 2.97 -3.13 24.73
N PRO A 111 3.64 -2.13 24.15
CA PRO A 111 3.83 -0.84 24.79
C PRO A 111 2.48 -0.15 25.05
N ALA A 112 2.46 0.82 25.95
CA ALA A 112 1.24 1.61 26.19
C ALA A 112 0.74 2.24 24.86
N PRO A 113 -0.56 2.13 24.52
CA PRO A 113 -1.06 2.66 23.27
C PRO A 113 -0.97 4.19 23.26
N LYS A 114 -0.66 4.76 22.09
CA LYS A 114 -0.76 6.20 21.90
C LYS A 114 -2.24 6.60 21.88
N GLY A 115 -2.58 7.78 22.42
CA GLY A 115 -3.96 8.31 22.40
C GLY A 115 -4.54 8.53 21.00
N THR A 116 -3.71 8.42 19.96
CA THR A 116 -4.11 8.48 18.53
C THR A 116 -4.34 7.11 17.91
N THR A 117 -4.12 6.01 18.64
CA THR A 117 -4.29 4.64 18.13
C THR A 117 -5.77 4.35 17.89
N ARG A 118 -6.15 4.21 16.61
CA ARG A 118 -7.53 3.96 16.16
C ARG A 118 -7.96 2.52 16.43
N CYS A 119 -7.10 1.58 16.11
CA CYS A 119 -7.29 0.16 16.30
C CYS A 119 -5.99 -0.45 16.81
N ARG A 120 -6.09 -1.26 17.85
CA ARG A 120 -4.99 -2.06 18.40
C ARG A 120 -5.37 -3.51 18.32
N ILE A 121 -4.47 -4.33 17.80
CA ILE A 121 -4.56 -5.80 17.74
C ILE A 121 -3.43 -6.36 18.58
N VAL A 122 -3.72 -7.30 19.48
CA VAL A 122 -2.73 -7.94 20.36
C VAL A 122 -2.99 -9.44 20.41
N SER A 123 -1.97 -10.24 20.12
CA SER A 123 -1.93 -11.68 20.39
C SER A 123 -0.94 -11.99 21.53
N GLU A 124 -0.70 -13.27 21.79
CA GLU A 124 0.34 -13.71 22.74
C GLU A 124 1.74 -13.28 22.28
N HIS A 125 2.01 -13.36 20.99
CA HIS A 125 3.35 -13.19 20.39
C HIS A 125 3.61 -11.80 19.79
N GLY A 126 2.57 -10.97 19.61
CA GLY A 126 2.76 -9.68 18.93
C GLY A 126 1.62 -8.69 19.08
N TRP A 127 1.88 -7.50 18.60
CA TRP A 127 0.91 -6.40 18.58
C TRP A 127 1.01 -5.58 17.31
N ALA A 128 -0.10 -4.91 16.97
CA ALA A 128 -0.18 -3.95 15.88
C ALA A 128 -1.07 -2.77 16.25
N ASP A 129 -0.59 -1.55 15.99
CA ASP A 129 -1.29 -0.29 16.25
C ASP A 129 -1.55 0.49 14.96
N LEU A 130 -2.80 0.74 14.66
CA LEU A 130 -3.24 1.59 13.54
C LEU A 130 -3.45 3.03 14.00
N VAL A 131 -2.76 3.97 13.34
CA VAL A 131 -2.88 5.40 13.60
C VAL A 131 -3.25 6.15 12.33
N GLY A 132 -4.14 7.14 12.42
CA GLY A 132 -4.47 8.08 11.36
C GLY A 132 -5.13 7.55 10.08
N PRO A 133 -5.86 6.41 10.09
CA PRO A 133 -6.51 5.93 8.87
C PRO A 133 -7.68 6.85 8.47
N THR A 134 -7.99 6.91 7.17
CA THR A 134 -9.22 7.53 6.67
C THR A 134 -10.43 6.62 6.83
N ILE A 135 -10.24 5.29 6.72
CA ILE A 135 -11.27 4.28 6.95
C ILE A 135 -10.72 3.26 7.94
N CYS A 136 -11.51 2.97 8.97
CA CYS A 136 -11.33 1.85 9.90
C CYS A 136 -12.72 1.41 10.34
N ARG A 137 -13.18 0.27 9.88
CA ARG A 137 -14.53 -0.23 10.11
C ARG A 137 -14.59 -1.75 10.05
N THR A 138 -15.58 -2.32 10.71
CA THR A 138 -15.93 -3.75 10.64
C THR A 138 -17.04 -3.93 9.61
N LEU A 139 -16.88 -4.90 8.73
CA LEU A 139 -17.79 -5.20 7.63
C LEU A 139 -18.27 -6.64 7.72
N ASN A 140 -19.52 -6.88 7.33
CA ASN A 140 -20.04 -8.21 7.02
C ASN A 140 -19.66 -8.63 5.58
N PRO A 141 -19.89 -9.89 5.17
CA PRO A 141 -19.52 -10.39 3.84
C PRO A 141 -20.14 -9.59 2.67
N ASP A 142 -21.38 -9.17 2.78
CA ASP A 142 -22.08 -8.40 1.74
C ASP A 142 -21.45 -7.01 1.57
N GLU A 143 -21.11 -6.36 2.67
CA GLU A 143 -20.43 -5.07 2.66
C GLU A 143 -19.01 -5.17 2.07
N VAL A 144 -18.28 -6.25 2.37
CA VAL A 144 -16.99 -6.54 1.74
C VAL A 144 -17.15 -6.67 0.22
N ALA A 145 -18.14 -7.44 -0.23
CA ALA A 145 -18.44 -7.60 -1.65
C ALA A 145 -18.78 -6.25 -2.31
N GLN A 146 -19.59 -5.41 -1.68
CA GLN A 146 -19.92 -4.07 -2.18
C GLN A 146 -18.69 -3.15 -2.28
N VAL A 147 -17.78 -3.19 -1.32
CA VAL A 147 -16.54 -2.41 -1.39
C VAL A 147 -15.69 -2.89 -2.57
N ARG A 148 -15.46 -4.20 -2.69
CA ARG A 148 -14.64 -4.79 -3.75
C ARG A 148 -15.22 -4.56 -5.14
N ALA A 149 -16.54 -4.60 -5.30
CA ALA A 149 -17.20 -4.38 -6.59
C ALA A 149 -16.93 -2.97 -7.18
N LYS A 150 -16.64 -1.99 -6.33
CA LYS A 150 -16.31 -0.62 -6.74
C LYS A 150 -14.86 -0.43 -7.16
N LEU A 151 -14.01 -1.41 -6.89
CA LEU A 151 -12.57 -1.34 -7.17
C LEU A 151 -12.25 -1.98 -8.52
N GLY A 152 -11.34 -1.36 -9.25
CA GLY A 152 -10.73 -1.90 -10.46
C GLY A 152 -9.75 -3.04 -10.13
N PRO A 153 -9.16 -3.68 -11.16
CA PRO A 153 -8.17 -4.72 -10.94
C PRO A 153 -6.94 -4.15 -10.21
N ASP A 154 -6.42 -4.93 -9.28
CA ASP A 154 -5.17 -4.63 -8.57
C ASP A 154 -4.03 -5.41 -9.24
N PRO A 155 -3.01 -4.73 -9.80
CA PRO A 155 -1.91 -5.40 -10.50
C PRO A 155 -1.13 -6.41 -9.64
N LEU A 156 -1.19 -6.30 -8.31
CA LEU A 156 -0.51 -7.22 -7.39
C LEU A 156 -1.31 -8.49 -7.09
N ASN A 157 -2.60 -8.53 -7.41
CA ASN A 157 -3.40 -9.73 -7.21
C ASN A 157 -3.18 -10.71 -8.35
N THR A 158 -3.02 -11.99 -8.02
CA THR A 158 -2.72 -13.06 -8.99
C THR A 158 -3.85 -13.33 -9.99
N ASP A 159 -5.08 -13.02 -9.61
CA ASP A 159 -6.31 -13.15 -10.42
C ASP A 159 -6.71 -11.85 -11.13
N ALA A 160 -5.85 -10.83 -11.10
CA ALA A 160 -6.15 -9.53 -11.71
C ALA A 160 -6.29 -9.65 -13.23
N ASN A 161 -7.45 -9.22 -13.73
CA ASN A 161 -7.69 -9.14 -15.17
C ASN A 161 -7.48 -7.69 -15.65
N PRO A 162 -6.39 -7.40 -16.40
CA PRO A 162 -6.07 -6.06 -16.87
C PRO A 162 -7.09 -5.51 -17.86
N GLU A 163 -7.92 -6.35 -18.48
CA GLU A 163 -8.90 -5.93 -19.49
C GLU A 163 -9.91 -4.90 -18.94
N ARG A 164 -10.21 -4.95 -17.63
CA ARG A 164 -11.06 -3.92 -17.01
C ARG A 164 -10.41 -2.54 -17.06
N PHE A 165 -9.11 -2.45 -16.84
CA PHE A 165 -8.34 -1.20 -16.97
C PHE A 165 -8.28 -0.77 -18.44
N TYR A 166 -7.97 -1.68 -19.36
CA TYR A 166 -7.90 -1.38 -20.79
C TYR A 166 -9.25 -0.88 -21.31
N ALA A 167 -10.33 -1.56 -20.97
CA ALA A 167 -11.67 -1.16 -21.37
C ALA A 167 -12.09 0.22 -20.81
N ALA A 168 -11.69 0.53 -19.56
CA ALA A 168 -11.94 1.83 -18.96
C ALA A 168 -11.17 2.95 -19.70
N ALA A 169 -9.90 2.70 -20.05
CA ALA A 169 -9.09 3.65 -20.80
C ALA A 169 -9.60 3.87 -22.21
N ARG A 170 -9.86 2.79 -22.99
CA ARG A 170 -10.36 2.87 -24.38
C ARG A 170 -11.65 3.66 -24.55
N LYS A 171 -12.51 3.66 -23.55
CA LYS A 171 -13.80 4.39 -23.56
C LYS A 171 -13.70 5.82 -23.06
N SER A 172 -12.55 6.23 -22.52
CA SER A 172 -12.44 7.50 -21.80
C SER A 172 -11.75 8.59 -22.62
N SER A 173 -12.38 9.76 -22.66
CA SER A 173 -11.75 10.98 -23.16
C SER A 173 -10.94 11.71 -22.07
N ARG A 174 -10.95 11.22 -20.82
CA ARG A 174 -10.15 11.77 -19.72
C ARG A 174 -8.66 11.51 -19.98
N PRO A 175 -7.77 12.39 -19.49
CA PRO A 175 -6.33 12.16 -19.49
C PRO A 175 -5.96 10.82 -18.85
N ILE A 176 -4.98 10.12 -19.42
CA ILE A 176 -4.52 8.83 -18.87
C ILE A 176 -3.98 8.97 -17.44
N GLY A 177 -3.35 10.10 -17.12
CA GLY A 177 -2.91 10.39 -15.77
C GLY A 177 -4.06 10.47 -14.75
N VAL A 178 -5.25 10.89 -15.17
CA VAL A 178 -6.46 10.90 -14.33
C VAL A 178 -7.07 9.51 -14.22
N ILE A 179 -7.03 8.72 -15.30
CA ILE A 179 -7.54 7.34 -15.29
C ILE A 179 -6.73 6.45 -14.35
N LEU A 180 -5.41 6.59 -14.31
CA LEU A 180 -4.53 5.86 -13.39
C LEU A 180 -4.79 6.18 -11.92
N MET A 181 -5.36 7.34 -11.59
CA MET A 181 -5.77 7.71 -10.23
C MET A 181 -7.14 7.17 -9.85
N ASP A 182 -7.94 6.75 -10.83
CA ASP A 182 -9.28 6.24 -10.61
C ASP A 182 -9.22 4.79 -10.13
N GLN A 183 -9.44 4.59 -8.83
CA GLN A 183 -9.38 3.27 -8.20
C GLN A 183 -10.45 2.29 -8.71
N ALA A 184 -11.45 2.77 -9.47
CA ALA A 184 -12.40 1.92 -10.17
C ALA A 184 -11.87 1.42 -11.52
N ALA A 185 -10.91 2.11 -12.12
CA ALA A 185 -10.24 1.70 -13.36
C ALA A 185 -9.05 0.76 -13.09
N ILE A 186 -8.18 1.16 -12.17
CA ILE A 186 -7.02 0.40 -11.71
C ILE A 186 -6.79 0.68 -10.23
N SER A 187 -6.70 -0.35 -9.40
CA SER A 187 -6.52 -0.20 -7.97
C SER A 187 -5.05 -0.24 -7.57
N GLY A 188 -4.71 0.51 -6.51
CA GLY A 188 -3.37 0.51 -5.91
C GLY A 188 -2.43 1.61 -6.40
N VAL A 189 -2.57 2.06 -7.64
CA VAL A 189 -1.77 3.16 -8.20
C VAL A 189 -2.16 4.48 -7.52
N GLY A 190 -1.16 5.26 -7.16
CA GLY A 190 -1.32 6.61 -6.62
C GLY A 190 -0.45 7.62 -7.36
N ASN A 191 -0.23 8.77 -6.73
CA ASN A 191 0.47 9.89 -7.38
C ASN A 191 1.89 9.55 -7.82
N ILE A 192 2.61 8.76 -7.03
CA ILE A 192 4.01 8.43 -7.32
C ILE A 192 4.06 7.45 -8.48
N PHE A 193 3.40 6.29 -8.37
CA PHE A 193 3.40 5.30 -9.45
C PHE A 193 2.82 5.85 -10.75
N ARG A 194 1.78 6.69 -10.68
CA ARG A 194 1.23 7.38 -11.86
C ARG A 194 2.27 8.21 -12.59
N ALA A 195 2.94 9.13 -11.88
CA ALA A 195 3.92 10.03 -12.48
C ALA A 195 5.11 9.24 -13.06
N GLU A 196 5.62 8.30 -12.31
CA GLU A 196 6.79 7.52 -12.65
C GLU A 196 6.54 6.53 -13.79
N SER A 197 5.42 5.79 -13.77
CA SER A 197 5.11 4.84 -14.83
C SER A 197 4.83 5.54 -16.18
N LEU A 198 4.13 6.68 -16.18
CA LEU A 198 3.91 7.46 -17.38
C LEU A 198 5.23 7.98 -17.96
N TYR A 199 6.12 8.51 -17.11
CA TYR A 199 7.45 8.92 -17.54
C TYR A 199 8.25 7.74 -18.12
N ARG A 200 8.28 6.61 -17.44
CA ARG A 200 9.03 5.40 -17.86
C ARG A 200 8.54 4.85 -19.19
N GLN A 201 7.24 4.92 -19.44
CA GLN A 201 6.61 4.49 -20.68
C GLN A 201 6.54 5.57 -21.77
N GLU A 202 7.07 6.77 -21.49
CA GLU A 202 7.08 7.92 -22.43
C GLU A 202 5.68 8.29 -22.93
N ILE A 203 4.69 8.23 -22.00
CA ILE A 203 3.29 8.56 -22.28
C ILE A 203 2.97 9.92 -21.64
N ASP A 204 2.51 10.86 -22.46
CA ASP A 204 2.03 12.15 -22.00
C ASP A 204 0.82 11.95 -21.05
N PRO A 205 0.91 12.43 -19.78
CA PRO A 205 -0.16 12.29 -18.80
C PRO A 205 -1.49 12.91 -19.21
N LEU A 206 -1.47 13.92 -20.08
CA LEU A 206 -2.67 14.61 -20.56
C LEU A 206 -3.31 13.91 -21.77
N ARG A 207 -2.66 12.94 -22.34
CA ARG A 207 -3.16 12.19 -23.49
C ARG A 207 -4.46 11.47 -23.13
N PRO A 208 -5.55 11.64 -23.92
CA PRO A 208 -6.84 10.96 -23.69
C PRO A 208 -6.70 9.44 -23.72
N GLY A 209 -7.27 8.73 -22.72
CA GLY A 209 -7.15 7.27 -22.63
C GLY A 209 -7.54 6.52 -23.89
N LYS A 210 -8.61 6.96 -24.58
CA LYS A 210 -9.09 6.36 -25.82
C LYS A 210 -8.11 6.44 -27.02
N THR A 211 -7.05 7.22 -26.91
CA THR A 211 -6.02 7.36 -27.96
C THR A 211 -4.81 6.49 -27.73
N LEU A 212 -4.72 5.81 -26.58
CA LEU A 212 -3.66 4.85 -26.32
C LEU A 212 -3.91 3.56 -27.10
N THR A 213 -2.84 2.99 -27.62
CA THR A 213 -2.86 1.67 -28.24
C THR A 213 -2.93 0.57 -27.19
N ASP A 214 -3.33 -0.64 -27.60
CA ASP A 214 -3.34 -1.80 -26.71
C ASP A 214 -1.95 -2.15 -26.16
N ASP A 215 -0.92 -1.97 -26.97
CA ASP A 215 0.47 -2.15 -26.56
C ASP A 215 0.88 -1.14 -25.48
N GLU A 216 0.53 0.14 -25.63
CA GLU A 216 0.81 1.16 -24.61
C GLU A 216 0.06 0.87 -23.30
N LEU A 217 -1.20 0.45 -23.37
CA LEU A 217 -1.98 0.07 -22.18
C LEU A 217 -1.37 -1.16 -21.49
N SER A 218 -0.94 -2.16 -22.25
CA SER A 218 -0.30 -3.36 -21.73
C SER A 218 1.03 -3.03 -21.06
N ARG A 219 1.89 -2.25 -21.70
CA ARG A 219 3.17 -1.81 -21.11
C ARG A 219 2.94 -1.01 -19.83
N LEU A 220 1.94 -0.13 -19.81
CA LEU A 220 1.62 0.68 -18.64
C LEU A 220 1.12 -0.19 -17.46
N TRP A 221 0.32 -1.21 -17.74
CA TRP A 221 -0.10 -2.19 -16.73
C TRP A 221 1.07 -2.98 -16.17
N GLU A 222 1.89 -3.55 -17.04
CA GLU A 222 3.04 -4.38 -16.61
C GLU A 222 4.09 -3.54 -15.86
N ASP A 223 4.32 -2.29 -16.26
CA ASP A 223 5.23 -1.40 -15.54
C ASP A 223 4.70 -1.07 -14.12
N ASN A 224 3.41 -0.74 -13.98
CA ASN A 224 2.81 -0.54 -12.66
C ASN A 224 2.89 -1.80 -11.79
N LYS A 225 2.60 -2.98 -12.34
CA LYS A 225 2.74 -4.26 -11.65
C LYS A 225 4.18 -4.50 -11.17
N HIS A 226 5.15 -4.25 -12.05
CA HIS A 226 6.57 -4.38 -11.75
C HIS A 226 6.99 -3.43 -10.61
N LEU A 227 6.67 -2.15 -10.72
CA LEU A 227 7.04 -1.14 -9.73
C LEU A 227 6.37 -1.38 -8.37
N LEU A 228 5.08 -1.74 -8.36
CA LEU A 228 4.36 -2.11 -7.15
C LEU A 228 5.00 -3.34 -6.48
N THR A 229 5.42 -4.34 -7.27
CA THR A 229 6.11 -5.55 -6.76
C THR A 229 7.44 -5.20 -6.10
N ILE A 230 8.24 -4.32 -6.70
CA ILE A 230 9.46 -3.78 -6.08
C ILE A 230 9.12 -3.10 -4.76
N GLY A 231 8.08 -2.26 -4.75
CA GLY A 231 7.62 -1.55 -3.54
C GLY A 231 7.24 -2.49 -2.39
N VAL A 232 6.57 -3.61 -2.70
CA VAL A 232 6.25 -4.66 -1.69
C VAL A 232 7.52 -5.29 -1.15
N ARG A 233 8.45 -5.65 -2.01
CA ARG A 233 9.70 -6.33 -1.65
C ARG A 233 10.62 -5.43 -0.81
N VAL A 234 10.83 -4.18 -1.27
CA VAL A 234 11.81 -3.25 -0.67
C VAL A 234 11.20 -2.40 0.45
N GLY A 235 9.85 -2.31 0.52
CA GLY A 235 9.14 -1.45 1.47
C GLY A 235 9.19 0.04 1.13
N ARG A 236 9.67 0.40 -0.07
CA ARG A 236 9.79 1.77 -0.59
C ARG A 236 9.39 1.81 -2.05
N ILE A 237 8.96 2.98 -2.52
CA ILE A 237 8.73 3.20 -3.95
C ILE A 237 10.08 3.54 -4.58
N ILE A 238 10.53 2.66 -5.47
CA ILE A 238 11.75 2.82 -6.27
C ILE A 238 11.38 2.55 -7.71
N THR A 239 11.56 3.54 -8.54
CA THR A 239 11.12 3.53 -9.94
C THR A 239 12.29 3.67 -10.91
N THR A 240 13.45 4.16 -10.41
CA THR A 240 14.67 4.27 -11.20
C THR A 240 15.30 2.91 -11.47
N GLU A 241 15.83 2.74 -12.66
CA GLU A 241 16.60 1.56 -13.02
C GLU A 241 18.04 1.64 -12.46
N GLN A 242 18.66 0.50 -12.24
CA GLN A 242 20.03 0.45 -11.68
C GLN A 242 21.05 1.25 -12.52
N LYS A 243 20.88 1.25 -13.84
CA LYS A 243 21.76 2.01 -14.75
C LYS A 243 21.66 3.54 -14.57
N ASP A 244 20.51 4.03 -14.10
CA ASP A 244 20.23 5.45 -13.92
C ASP A 244 20.55 5.93 -12.47
N ARG A 245 21.01 5.02 -11.61
CA ARG A 245 21.51 5.30 -10.24
C ARG A 245 22.81 4.51 -9.97
N PRO A 246 23.89 4.79 -10.72
CA PRO A 246 25.14 4.04 -10.61
C PRO A 246 25.72 4.09 -9.20
N GLY A 247 26.12 2.93 -8.68
CA GLY A 247 26.71 2.80 -7.34
C GLY A 247 25.70 2.80 -6.17
N ILE A 248 24.41 2.99 -6.43
CA ILE A 248 23.36 3.00 -5.38
C ILE A 248 22.47 1.79 -5.58
N HIS A 249 22.51 0.85 -4.62
CA HIS A 249 21.63 -0.30 -4.64
C HIS A 249 20.17 0.11 -4.34
N GLU A 250 19.18 -0.66 -4.83
CA GLU A 250 17.75 -0.33 -4.61
C GLU A 250 17.36 -0.22 -3.12
N THR A 251 17.99 -1.01 -2.24
CA THR A 251 17.76 -0.94 -0.79
C THR A 251 18.34 0.32 -0.14
N GLU A 252 19.22 1.04 -0.84
CA GLU A 252 19.89 2.26 -0.38
C GLU A 252 19.34 3.53 -1.05
N ALA A 253 18.50 3.35 -2.10
CA ALA A 253 17.95 4.47 -2.83
C ALA A 253 16.96 5.26 -1.97
N TRP A 254 17.25 6.53 -1.70
CA TRP A 254 16.40 7.51 -1.05
C TRP A 254 15.64 8.36 -2.09
N PRO A 255 14.68 9.22 -1.69
CA PRO A 255 13.83 9.96 -2.63
C PRO A 255 14.58 10.61 -3.78
N GLU A 256 15.76 11.22 -3.52
CA GLU A 256 16.60 11.87 -4.52
C GLU A 256 17.15 10.93 -5.60
N HIS A 257 17.14 9.62 -5.36
CA HIS A 257 17.60 8.60 -6.31
C HIS A 257 16.54 7.54 -6.63
N ALA A 258 15.45 7.53 -5.88
CA ALA A 258 14.41 6.52 -5.99
C ALA A 258 13.44 6.78 -7.14
N ASN A 259 13.21 8.03 -7.49
CA ASN A 259 12.22 8.47 -8.47
C ASN A 259 12.88 9.23 -9.62
N TYR A 260 12.27 9.21 -10.81
CA TYR A 260 12.71 10.00 -11.96
C TYR A 260 12.15 11.42 -11.93
N VAL A 261 10.87 11.59 -11.68
CA VAL A 261 10.17 12.87 -11.85
C VAL A 261 9.35 13.31 -10.63
N TYR A 262 8.90 12.36 -9.80
CA TYR A 262 8.04 12.70 -8.66
C TYR A 262 8.82 13.51 -7.62
N GLN A 263 8.35 14.73 -7.32
CA GLN A 263 8.98 15.72 -6.46
C GLN A 263 10.34 16.26 -6.94
N HIS A 264 10.68 16.08 -8.22
CA HIS A 264 11.89 16.62 -8.85
C HIS A 264 11.60 17.84 -9.76
N HIS A 265 10.48 18.53 -9.54
CA HIS A 265 10.15 19.75 -10.29
C HIS A 265 11.28 20.79 -10.21
N GLY A 266 11.70 21.31 -11.37
CA GLY A 266 12.79 22.25 -11.50
C GLY A 266 14.19 21.63 -11.59
N GLU A 267 14.31 20.34 -11.34
CA GLU A 267 15.58 19.61 -11.45
C GLU A 267 15.81 19.06 -12.85
N PRO A 268 17.07 18.81 -13.24
CA PRO A 268 17.36 18.16 -14.51
C PRO A 268 16.94 16.68 -14.49
N CYS A 269 16.31 16.23 -15.56
CA CYS A 269 15.98 14.82 -15.76
C CYS A 269 17.28 13.97 -15.76
N PRO A 270 17.36 12.87 -14.98
CA PRO A 270 18.55 12.04 -14.90
C PRO A 270 18.88 11.31 -16.20
N ARG A 271 17.94 11.19 -17.14
CA ARG A 271 18.15 10.54 -18.44
C ARG A 271 18.61 11.50 -19.54
N CYS A 272 18.04 12.71 -19.61
CA CYS A 272 18.26 13.61 -20.74
C CYS A 272 18.68 15.04 -20.36
N GLY A 273 18.76 15.36 -19.07
CA GLY A 273 19.13 16.69 -18.57
C GLY A 273 18.08 17.79 -18.74
N THR A 274 16.95 17.51 -19.40
CA THR A 274 15.87 18.50 -19.55
C THR A 274 15.23 18.79 -18.20
N THR A 275 14.92 20.08 -17.93
CA THR A 275 14.26 20.48 -16.69
C THR A 275 12.87 19.85 -16.58
N ILE A 276 12.65 19.13 -15.47
CA ILE A 276 11.36 18.50 -15.14
C ILE A 276 10.35 19.59 -14.84
N ARG A 277 9.21 19.56 -15.50
CA ARG A 277 8.11 20.50 -15.31
C ARG A 277 6.95 19.81 -14.59
N MET A 278 6.24 20.57 -13.76
CA MET A 278 4.98 20.17 -13.14
C MET A 278 3.85 20.95 -13.82
N GLU A 279 2.85 20.24 -14.29
CA GLU A 279 1.59 20.81 -14.80
C GLU A 279 0.46 20.37 -13.87
N GLU A 280 -0.49 21.30 -13.61
CA GLU A 280 -1.66 21.08 -12.75
C GLU A 280 -2.85 20.51 -13.52
#